data_b1f091adce5ec01dc4a56a517b1717be
#
_entry.id   b1f091adce5ec01dc4a56a517b1717be
#
_cell.length_a   1.000
_cell.length_b   1.000
_cell.length_c   1.000
_cell.angle_alpha   90.00
_cell.angle_beta   90.00
_cell.angle_gamma   90.00
#
_symmetry.space_group_name_H-M   'P 1'
#
loop_
_entity.id
_entity.type
_entity.pdbx_description
1 polymer ?
#
loop_
_entity_poly.entity_id
_entity_poly.type
_entity_poly.pdbx_seq_one_letter_code
_entity_poly.pdbx_strand_id
1 'polypeptide(L)'
;MGFTSLKESLGPSPKRCLTVAWGLDSEVLLACREALDQGFLAGVTVTAPPDQVKTLAEEVGLNLDGFSIRPAETPEEGASEAVRLIREGQCDLLMKGGLQTSVILRAVLNKERGIRAQELLSHVAVMELPTGRLALLTDAAMNIKPDLYQKQLILDNAIRFAWSI
;
A
#
# COMPACT_ATOMS: atom_id res chain seq x y z
N MET A 1 4.27 23.69 -1.72
CA MET A 1 4.81 22.40 -2.20
C MET A 1 3.66 21.58 -2.73
N GLY A 2 3.65 21.27 -4.04
CA GLY A 2 2.65 20.41 -4.69
C GLY A 2 3.21 19.02 -4.95
N PHE A 3 2.47 18.13 -5.61
CA PHE A 3 2.94 16.79 -5.94
C PHE A 3 4.20 16.79 -6.81
N THR A 4 4.32 17.72 -7.76
CA THR A 4 5.52 17.86 -8.60
C THR A 4 6.75 18.14 -7.74
N SER A 5 6.68 19.12 -6.83
CA SER A 5 7.79 19.44 -5.93
C SER A 5 8.10 18.28 -4.97
N LEU A 6 7.08 17.56 -4.49
CA LEU A 6 7.25 16.38 -3.66
C LEU A 6 8.01 15.29 -4.44
N LYS A 7 7.61 15.02 -5.69
CA LYS A 7 8.29 14.05 -6.55
C LYS A 7 9.76 14.43 -6.80
N GLU A 8 10.05 15.71 -7.06
CA GLU A 8 11.40 16.21 -7.25
C GLU A 8 12.26 16.11 -5.99
N SER A 9 11.65 16.25 -4.80
CA SER A 9 12.35 16.15 -3.51
C SER A 9 12.73 14.72 -3.12
N LEU A 10 12.11 13.71 -3.76
CA LEU A 10 12.37 12.30 -3.48
C LEU A 10 13.76 11.83 -3.93
N GLY A 11 14.69 12.63 -4.32
CA GLY A 11 16.12 12.32 -4.56
C GLY A 11 16.46 10.84 -4.79
N PRO A 12 17.70 10.40 -4.81
CA PRO A 12 18.09 8.99 -4.83
C PRO A 12 17.83 8.34 -3.45
N SER A 13 16.56 8.21 -3.11
CA SER A 13 16.12 7.49 -1.90
C SER A 13 16.36 6.00 -2.07
N PRO A 14 16.65 5.24 -0.98
CA PRO A 14 16.74 3.80 -1.07
C PRO A 14 15.42 3.24 -1.61
N LYS A 15 15.53 2.55 -2.74
CA LYS A 15 14.36 1.95 -3.41
C LYS A 15 13.66 0.98 -2.47
N ARG A 16 12.34 1.06 -2.42
CA ARG A 16 11.48 0.26 -1.55
C ARG A 16 10.88 -0.92 -2.29
N CYS A 17 10.68 -2.03 -1.59
CA CYS A 17 9.94 -3.18 -2.10
C CYS A 17 8.45 -3.05 -1.72
N LEU A 18 7.59 -3.22 -2.72
CA LEU A 18 6.13 -3.23 -2.53
C LEU A 18 5.61 -4.67 -2.51
N THR A 19 4.75 -5.02 -1.55
CA THR A 19 3.93 -6.23 -1.66
C THR A 19 2.49 -5.88 -1.96
N VAL A 20 1.89 -6.60 -2.93
CA VAL A 20 0.49 -6.46 -3.34
C VAL A 20 -0.30 -7.66 -2.85
N ALA A 21 -1.21 -7.42 -1.91
CA ALA A 21 -2.10 -8.45 -1.39
C ALA A 21 -3.18 -8.79 -2.42
N TRP A 22 -3.20 -10.03 -2.93
CA TRP A 22 -4.13 -10.53 -3.94
C TRP A 22 -4.11 -9.66 -5.21
N GLY A 23 -2.99 -9.68 -5.94
CA GLY A 23 -2.74 -8.80 -7.08
C GLY A 23 -3.48 -9.16 -8.38
N LEU A 24 -4.66 -9.77 -8.31
CA LEU A 24 -5.51 -10.06 -9.46
C LEU A 24 -6.35 -8.83 -9.85
N ASP A 25 -5.66 -7.76 -10.25
CA ASP A 25 -6.23 -6.49 -10.67
C ASP A 25 -5.27 -5.85 -11.66
N SER A 26 -5.71 -5.69 -12.90
CA SER A 26 -4.86 -5.18 -14.00
C SER A 26 -4.40 -3.74 -13.77
N GLU A 27 -5.25 -2.88 -13.23
CA GLU A 27 -4.91 -1.48 -12.96
C GLU A 27 -3.83 -1.39 -11.88
N VAL A 28 -3.93 -2.22 -10.84
CA VAL A 28 -2.92 -2.32 -9.79
C VAL A 28 -1.58 -2.80 -10.35
N LEU A 29 -1.58 -3.83 -11.20
CA LEU A 29 -0.34 -4.35 -11.80
C LEU A 29 0.30 -3.32 -12.74
N LEU A 30 -0.48 -2.61 -13.55
CA LEU A 30 -0.01 -1.54 -14.43
C LEU A 30 0.58 -0.37 -13.63
N ALA A 31 -0.07 0.07 -12.54
CA ALA A 31 0.45 1.10 -11.66
C ALA A 31 1.77 0.67 -10.98
N CYS A 32 1.89 -0.60 -10.58
CA CYS A 32 3.14 -1.14 -10.05
C CYS A 32 4.26 -1.12 -11.11
N ARG A 33 3.96 -1.47 -12.36
CA ARG A 33 4.91 -1.41 -13.48
C ARG A 33 5.41 0.01 -13.68
N GLU A 34 4.49 0.98 -13.74
CA GLU A 34 4.86 2.38 -13.89
C GLU A 34 5.77 2.87 -12.74
N ALA A 35 5.46 2.49 -11.52
CA ALA A 35 6.29 2.84 -10.36
C ALA A 35 7.70 2.23 -10.40
N LEU A 36 7.85 1.01 -10.94
CA LEU A 36 9.14 0.38 -11.22
C LEU A 36 9.91 1.14 -12.31
N ASP A 37 9.24 1.47 -13.42
CA ASP A 37 9.86 2.17 -14.56
C ASP A 37 10.30 3.58 -14.20
N GLN A 38 9.54 4.27 -13.34
CA GLN A 38 9.91 5.58 -12.81
C GLN A 38 10.97 5.51 -11.69
N GLY A 39 11.36 4.30 -11.27
CA GLY A 39 12.41 4.09 -10.27
C GLY A 39 12.01 4.35 -8.83
N PHE A 40 10.70 4.45 -8.53
CA PHE A 40 10.18 4.59 -7.15
C PHE A 40 10.29 3.30 -6.35
N LEU A 41 10.20 2.14 -7.04
CA LEU A 41 10.26 0.82 -6.42
C LEU A 41 11.53 0.07 -6.84
N ALA A 42 12.06 -0.75 -5.94
CA ALA A 42 13.11 -1.73 -6.21
C ALA A 42 12.56 -3.02 -6.81
N GLY A 43 11.35 -3.38 -6.40
CA GLY A 43 10.67 -4.61 -6.81
C GLY A 43 9.25 -4.63 -6.28
N VAL A 44 8.45 -5.52 -6.86
CA VAL A 44 7.06 -5.77 -6.49
C VAL A 44 6.88 -7.26 -6.20
N THR A 45 6.29 -7.59 -5.07
CA THR A 45 5.91 -8.97 -4.74
C THR A 45 4.39 -9.09 -4.75
N VAL A 46 3.85 -9.89 -5.64
CA VAL A 46 2.41 -10.15 -5.77
C VAL A 46 2.05 -11.44 -5.05
N THR A 47 1.06 -11.41 -4.17
CA THR A 47 0.55 -12.60 -3.50
C THR A 47 -0.78 -13.03 -4.14
N ALA A 48 -0.75 -14.06 -4.99
CA ALA A 48 -1.92 -14.59 -5.71
C ALA A 48 -1.55 -15.91 -6.40
N PRO A 49 -2.51 -16.65 -7.02
CA PRO A 49 -2.20 -17.80 -7.85
C PRO A 49 -1.31 -17.41 -9.04
N PRO A 50 -0.11 -18.03 -9.20
CA PRO A 50 0.88 -17.58 -10.18
C PRO A 50 0.38 -17.59 -11.63
N ASP A 51 -0.41 -18.60 -12.00
CA ASP A 51 -0.90 -18.72 -13.37
C ASP A 51 -1.93 -17.63 -13.70
N GLN A 52 -2.78 -17.26 -12.74
CA GLN A 52 -3.74 -16.17 -12.93
C GLN A 52 -3.04 -14.81 -13.07
N VAL A 53 -1.96 -14.56 -12.30
CA VAL A 53 -1.16 -13.33 -12.44
C VAL A 53 -0.51 -13.26 -13.81
N LYS A 54 0.07 -14.38 -14.31
CA LYS A 54 0.68 -14.42 -15.63
C LYS A 54 -0.34 -14.19 -16.74
N THR A 55 -1.48 -14.90 -16.69
CA THR A 55 -2.56 -14.71 -17.66
C THR A 55 -3.03 -13.25 -17.69
N LEU A 56 -3.27 -12.65 -16.53
CA LEU A 56 -3.68 -11.25 -16.44
C LEU A 56 -2.63 -10.30 -17.01
N ALA A 57 -1.33 -10.56 -16.74
CA ALA A 57 -0.22 -9.78 -17.29
C ALA A 57 -0.15 -9.90 -18.82
N GLU A 58 -0.35 -11.09 -19.39
CA GLU A 58 -0.40 -11.33 -20.84
C GLU A 58 -1.57 -10.58 -21.49
N GLU A 59 -2.76 -10.62 -20.88
CA GLU A 59 -3.97 -9.94 -21.38
C GLU A 59 -3.78 -8.42 -21.52
N VAL A 60 -3.00 -7.80 -20.62
CA VAL A 60 -2.75 -6.35 -20.66
C VAL A 60 -1.37 -5.98 -21.22
N GLY A 61 -0.62 -6.94 -21.73
CA GLY A 61 0.72 -6.72 -22.30
C GLY A 61 1.76 -6.24 -21.28
N LEU A 62 1.61 -6.66 -20.01
CA LEU A 62 2.48 -6.22 -18.92
C LEU A 62 3.74 -7.08 -18.85
N ASN A 63 4.92 -6.44 -18.86
CA ASN A 63 6.17 -7.11 -18.54
C ASN A 63 6.30 -7.30 -17.02
N LEU A 64 6.58 -8.55 -16.60
CA LEU A 64 6.76 -8.94 -15.19
C LEU A 64 8.22 -8.82 -14.69
N ASP A 65 9.12 -8.16 -15.42
CA ASP A 65 10.47 -7.88 -14.95
C ASP A 65 10.41 -7.01 -13.67
N GLY A 66 11.11 -7.44 -12.62
CA GLY A 66 11.04 -6.78 -11.32
C GLY A 66 9.85 -7.20 -10.44
N PHE A 67 8.99 -8.11 -10.95
CA PHE A 67 7.94 -8.73 -10.14
C PHE A 67 8.39 -10.11 -9.62
N SER A 68 7.98 -10.41 -8.39
CA SER A 68 8.04 -11.74 -7.79
C SER A 68 6.62 -12.17 -7.43
N ILE A 69 6.29 -13.45 -7.61
CA ILE A 69 4.98 -13.97 -7.27
C ILE A 69 5.12 -14.94 -6.10
N ARG A 70 4.35 -14.70 -5.05
CA ARG A 70 4.19 -15.62 -3.90
C ARG A 70 2.84 -16.32 -4.05
N PRO A 71 2.83 -17.66 -4.15
CA PRO A 71 1.60 -18.41 -4.30
C PRO A 71 0.65 -18.19 -3.13
N ALA A 72 -0.62 -17.96 -3.45
CA ALA A 72 -1.74 -17.94 -2.52
C ALA A 72 -2.99 -18.36 -3.28
N GLU A 73 -3.82 -19.23 -2.68
CA GLU A 73 -4.99 -19.81 -3.35
C GLU A 73 -6.28 -19.04 -3.01
N THR A 74 -6.26 -18.25 -1.95
CA THR A 74 -7.41 -17.45 -1.51
C THR A 74 -7.01 -16.00 -1.20
N PRO A 75 -7.94 -15.04 -1.29
CA PRO A 75 -7.68 -13.65 -0.88
C PRO A 75 -7.16 -13.52 0.56
N GLU A 76 -7.64 -14.36 1.48
CA GLU A 76 -7.22 -14.42 2.87
C GLU A 76 -5.77 -14.88 3.01
N GLU A 77 -5.37 -15.89 2.28
CA GLU A 77 -3.97 -16.34 2.23
C GLU A 77 -3.08 -15.25 1.61
N GLY A 78 -3.50 -14.66 0.49
CA GLY A 78 -2.79 -13.56 -0.15
C GLY A 78 -2.56 -12.38 0.78
N ALA A 79 -3.60 -11.96 1.52
CA ALA A 79 -3.49 -10.89 2.50
C ALA A 79 -2.55 -11.27 3.66
N SER A 80 -2.64 -12.50 4.16
CA SER A 80 -1.80 -12.99 5.26
C SER A 80 -0.33 -13.07 4.86
N GLU A 81 -0.04 -13.57 3.65
CA GLU A 81 1.30 -13.67 3.11
C GLU A 81 1.91 -12.28 2.86
N ALA A 82 1.15 -11.34 2.27
CA ALA A 82 1.60 -9.98 2.07
C ALA A 82 1.96 -9.28 3.40
N VAL A 83 1.13 -9.45 4.42
CA VAL A 83 1.41 -8.92 5.78
C VAL A 83 2.65 -9.59 6.39
N ARG A 84 2.83 -10.90 6.17
CA ARG A 84 4.03 -11.62 6.63
C ARG A 84 5.31 -11.05 6.01
N LEU A 85 5.31 -10.76 4.72
CA LEU A 85 6.46 -10.16 4.01
C LEU A 85 6.87 -8.81 4.61
N ILE A 86 5.90 -7.98 5.00
CA ILE A 86 6.17 -6.71 5.70
C ILE A 86 6.76 -6.98 7.09
N ARG A 87 6.13 -7.85 7.88
CA ARG A 87 6.57 -8.16 9.24
C ARG A 87 8.00 -8.72 9.29
N GLU A 88 8.39 -9.50 8.28
CA GLU A 88 9.73 -10.08 8.16
C GLU A 88 10.74 -9.15 7.50
N GLY A 89 10.36 -7.93 7.13
CA GLY A 89 11.25 -6.96 6.49
C GLY A 89 11.66 -7.33 5.06
N GLN A 90 10.92 -8.23 4.41
CA GLN A 90 11.16 -8.61 3.02
C GLN A 90 10.57 -7.59 2.03
N CYS A 91 9.54 -6.86 2.46
CA CYS A 91 8.97 -5.72 1.75
C CYS A 91 8.73 -4.56 2.72
N ASP A 92 8.69 -3.33 2.18
CA ASP A 92 8.55 -2.09 2.95
C ASP A 92 7.14 -1.53 2.90
N LEU A 93 6.42 -1.78 1.80
CA LEU A 93 5.12 -1.19 1.49
C LEU A 93 4.09 -2.31 1.25
N LEU A 94 2.87 -2.12 1.76
CA LEU A 94 1.75 -3.02 1.55
C LEU A 94 0.66 -2.31 0.73
N MET A 95 0.27 -2.92 -0.38
CA MET A 95 -0.81 -2.44 -1.24
C MET A 95 -1.96 -3.45 -1.30
N LYS A 96 -3.19 -2.96 -1.31
CA LYS A 96 -4.37 -3.77 -1.56
C LYS A 96 -4.53 -3.96 -3.08
N GLY A 97 -4.62 -5.21 -3.54
CA GLY A 97 -5.01 -5.57 -4.90
C GLY A 97 -6.50 -5.84 -5.03
N GLY A 98 -6.87 -6.88 -5.77
CA GLY A 98 -8.25 -7.26 -6.10
C GLY A 98 -9.09 -7.88 -4.98
N LEU A 99 -8.78 -7.65 -3.70
CA LEU A 99 -9.53 -8.21 -2.56
C LEU A 99 -10.36 -7.15 -1.83
N GLN A 100 -11.31 -7.60 -1.00
CA GLN A 100 -12.11 -6.70 -0.17
C GLN A 100 -11.25 -6.05 0.92
N THR A 101 -11.51 -4.77 1.21
CA THR A 101 -10.79 -4.01 2.25
C THR A 101 -10.89 -4.67 3.64
N SER A 102 -12.02 -5.29 3.96
CA SER A 102 -12.18 -6.02 5.22
C SER A 102 -11.21 -7.21 5.38
N VAL A 103 -10.83 -7.87 4.27
CA VAL A 103 -9.89 -9.00 4.27
C VAL A 103 -8.49 -8.53 4.62
N ILE A 104 -7.98 -7.50 3.91
CA ILE A 104 -6.64 -6.99 4.20
C ILE A 104 -6.56 -6.35 5.58
N LEU A 105 -7.58 -5.60 6.01
CA LEU A 105 -7.60 -5.01 7.34
C LEU A 105 -7.59 -6.06 8.45
N ARG A 106 -8.28 -7.19 8.27
CA ARG A 106 -8.23 -8.31 9.22
C ARG A 106 -6.83 -8.89 9.34
N ALA A 107 -6.11 -9.03 8.22
CA ALA A 107 -4.72 -9.49 8.23
C ALA A 107 -3.77 -8.48 8.91
N VAL A 108 -3.87 -7.20 8.55
CA VAL A 108 -3.06 -6.09 9.12
C VAL A 108 -3.26 -5.95 10.63
N LEU A 109 -4.51 -6.02 11.10
CA LEU A 109 -4.89 -5.80 12.49
C LEU A 109 -4.83 -7.07 13.36
N ASN A 110 -4.45 -8.22 12.79
CA ASN A 110 -4.29 -9.45 13.54
C ASN A 110 -3.30 -9.26 14.70
N LYS A 111 -3.68 -9.69 15.91
CA LYS A 111 -2.89 -9.43 17.13
C LYS A 111 -1.57 -10.20 17.17
N GLU A 112 -1.52 -11.38 16.55
CA GLU A 112 -0.35 -12.28 16.60
C GLU A 112 0.52 -12.18 15.34
N ARG A 113 -0.11 -12.05 14.18
CA ARG A 113 0.53 -12.15 12.87
C ARG A 113 0.46 -10.88 12.04
N GLY A 114 -0.24 -9.86 12.52
CA GLY A 114 -0.38 -8.57 11.85
C GLY A 114 0.85 -7.67 12.00
N ILE A 115 0.70 -6.46 11.53
CA ILE A 115 1.72 -5.39 11.57
C ILE A 115 1.22 -4.17 12.34
N ARG A 116 0.29 -4.36 13.24
CA ARG A 116 -0.27 -3.29 14.05
C ARG A 116 0.81 -2.69 14.95
N ALA A 117 1.24 -1.45 14.66
CA ALA A 117 2.24 -0.72 15.44
C ALA A 117 1.62 0.28 16.43
N GLN A 118 0.39 0.71 16.18
CA GLN A 118 -0.32 1.71 17.00
C GLN A 118 -1.67 1.18 17.47
N GLU A 119 -2.23 1.87 18.44
CA GLU A 119 -3.53 1.48 19.04
C GLU A 119 -4.69 1.64 18.05
N LEU A 120 -4.61 2.63 17.15
CA LEU A 120 -5.66 2.94 16.18
C LEU A 120 -5.08 3.08 14.78
N LEU A 121 -5.74 2.44 13.80
CA LEU A 121 -5.49 2.63 12.38
C LEU A 121 -6.41 3.74 11.85
N SER A 122 -5.86 4.72 11.14
CA SER A 122 -6.60 5.80 10.51
C SER A 122 -6.24 5.98 9.05
N HIS A 123 -7.13 6.61 8.29
CA HIS A 123 -6.90 6.94 6.88
C HIS A 123 -6.36 8.36 6.75
N VAL A 124 -5.37 8.55 5.87
CA VAL A 124 -4.87 9.88 5.47
C VAL A 124 -4.86 9.95 3.96
N ALA A 125 -5.57 10.93 3.40
CA ALA A 125 -5.50 11.27 1.99
C ALA A 125 -4.65 12.52 1.80
N VAL A 126 -3.73 12.49 0.83
CA VAL A 126 -2.97 13.66 0.40
C VAL A 126 -3.63 14.24 -0.83
N MET A 127 -3.93 15.53 -0.82
CA MET A 127 -4.59 16.22 -1.92
C MET A 127 -3.79 17.45 -2.30
N GLU A 128 -3.70 17.76 -3.58
CA GLU A 128 -3.21 19.04 -4.07
C GLU A 128 -4.37 20.01 -4.25
N LEU A 129 -4.32 21.13 -3.55
CA LEU A 129 -5.31 22.20 -3.66
C LEU A 129 -5.10 23.01 -4.94
N PRO A 130 -6.12 23.73 -5.43
CA PRO A 130 -5.97 24.62 -6.60
C PRO A 130 -4.87 25.69 -6.45
N THR A 131 -4.43 25.94 -5.23
CA THR A 131 -3.31 26.85 -4.92
C THR A 131 -1.93 26.21 -5.09
N GLY A 132 -1.86 24.94 -5.51
CA GLY A 132 -0.62 24.18 -5.62
C GLY A 132 -0.02 23.74 -4.24
N ARG A 133 -0.81 23.81 -3.16
CA ARG A 133 -0.39 23.36 -1.81
C ARG A 133 -0.96 21.99 -1.52
N LEU A 134 -0.18 21.15 -0.84
CA LEU A 134 -0.67 19.87 -0.31
C LEU A 134 -1.52 20.10 0.94
N ALA A 135 -2.60 19.34 1.03
CA ALA A 135 -3.45 19.23 2.20
C ALA A 135 -3.64 17.76 2.59
N LEU A 136 -3.74 17.49 3.86
CA LEU A 136 -4.05 16.17 4.40
C LEU A 136 -5.50 16.13 4.87
N LEU A 137 -6.25 15.14 4.40
CA LEU A 137 -7.60 14.84 4.89
C LEU A 137 -7.56 13.56 5.72
N THR A 138 -7.99 13.65 6.97
CA THR A 138 -8.11 12.51 7.90
C THR A 138 -9.30 12.71 8.82
N ASP A 139 -10.00 11.73 9.28
CA ASP A 139 -10.14 10.35 8.87
C ASP A 139 -11.44 10.24 8.05
N ALA A 140 -11.32 9.95 6.77
CA ALA A 140 -12.48 10.04 5.88
C ALA A 140 -13.46 8.86 6.03
N ALA A 141 -12.99 7.66 6.44
CA ALA A 141 -13.81 6.45 6.32
C ALA A 141 -13.49 5.31 7.30
N MET A 142 -12.41 5.37 8.06
CA MET A 142 -11.95 4.24 8.89
C MET A 142 -12.61 4.21 10.27
N ASN A 143 -12.75 5.38 10.90
CA ASN A 143 -13.25 5.50 12.26
C ASN A 143 -14.59 6.24 12.26
N ILE A 144 -15.69 5.50 12.42
CA ILE A 144 -17.05 6.06 12.47
C ILE A 144 -17.33 6.59 13.88
N LYS A 145 -17.67 7.89 13.98
CA LYS A 145 -17.97 8.59 15.25
C LYS A 145 -16.87 8.45 16.31
N PRO A 146 -15.61 8.82 16.00
CA PRO A 146 -14.53 8.72 16.96
C PRO A 146 -14.78 9.64 18.18
N ASP A 147 -14.47 9.15 19.38
CA ASP A 147 -14.46 9.94 20.60
C ASP A 147 -13.25 10.90 20.64
N LEU A 148 -13.10 11.69 21.72
CA LEU A 148 -12.02 12.66 21.83
C LEU A 148 -10.64 12.01 21.78
N TYR A 149 -10.46 10.91 22.49
CA TYR A 149 -9.20 10.18 22.53
C TYR A 149 -8.84 9.61 21.15
N GLN A 150 -9.80 8.99 20.48
CA GLN A 150 -9.62 8.48 19.12
C GLN A 150 -9.28 9.60 18.12
N LYS A 151 -9.92 10.78 18.24
CA LYS A 151 -9.57 11.95 17.43
C LYS A 151 -8.14 12.42 17.64
N GLN A 152 -7.63 12.38 18.87
CA GLN A 152 -6.23 12.67 19.15
C GLN A 152 -5.30 11.68 18.45
N LEU A 153 -5.56 10.37 18.53
CA LEU A 153 -4.77 9.35 17.85
C LEU A 153 -4.79 9.50 16.31
N ILE A 154 -5.97 9.82 15.74
CA ILE A 154 -6.12 10.10 14.31
C ILE A 154 -5.25 11.30 13.90
N LEU A 155 -5.30 12.38 14.67
CA LEU A 155 -4.50 13.57 14.41
C LEU A 155 -3.00 13.29 14.53
N ASP A 156 -2.58 12.56 15.57
CA ASP A 156 -1.18 12.17 15.75
C ASP A 156 -0.66 11.35 14.58
N ASN A 157 -1.46 10.41 14.08
CA ASN A 157 -1.09 9.63 12.89
C ASN A 157 -0.90 10.53 11.65
N ALA A 158 -1.82 11.48 11.42
CA ALA A 158 -1.72 12.41 10.31
C ALA A 158 -0.52 13.35 10.42
N ILE A 159 -0.22 13.85 11.61
CA ILE A 159 0.94 14.72 11.87
C ILE A 159 2.25 13.95 11.63
N ARG A 160 2.38 12.72 12.13
CA ARG A 160 3.55 11.87 11.88
C ARG A 160 3.75 11.61 10.39
N PHE A 161 2.66 11.34 9.67
CA PHE A 161 2.70 11.17 8.22
C PHE A 161 3.14 12.47 7.52
N ALA A 162 2.60 13.63 7.91
CA ALA A 162 2.98 14.93 7.35
C ALA A 162 4.49 15.24 7.51
N TRP A 163 5.10 14.78 8.59
CA TRP A 163 6.54 14.94 8.80
C TRP A 163 7.40 13.98 7.99
N SER A 164 6.80 12.94 7.39
CA SER A 164 7.52 11.97 6.58
C SER A 164 7.57 12.32 5.08
N ILE A 165 6.79 13.32 4.67
CA ILE A 165 6.71 13.84 3.31
C ILE A 165 7.11 15.33 3.28
#